data_9346681fa383055c9961f38f83a7c1f8
#
_entry.id   9346681fa383055c9961f38f83a7c1f8
#
_cell.length_a   1.000
_cell.length_b   1.000
_cell.length_c   1.000
_cell.angle_alpha   90.00
_cell.angle_beta   90.00
_cell.angle_gamma   90.00
#
_symmetry.space_group_name_H-M   'P 1'
#
loop_
_entity.id
_entity.type
_entity.pdbx_description
1 polymer ?
#
loop_
_entity_poly.entity_id
_entity_poly.type
_entity_poly.pdbx_seq_one_letter_code
_entity_poly.pdbx_strand_id
1 'polypeptide(L)'
;MNITAKYLTKVFDGGVYALNGFSAEIQSGSAVSVLGESGCGKTTLLRLLSGLENPSSGELYFDGVLYKDCPMKTRDTAVVFQDYILYPRMTVWENVETALERYDLPREESEARVRAVLSDLGLLRFKNQLPRYLSGGQQQRVAIARAIVRDPSLLLFDEPLSNIAQEQRDEYIKLITEMRERLPKSTIVYVTHNPREAMIVGDYLLIMNEGKCIQFGKKERVWKYPYSLDVALTISAEPKTIAGAVKGGSFTGYDDLSSPFPVRADSKPLSINFDTDYDGEATLLYNAYDDDSPVLFDEKGDALIGEKDTVYLSGVFDGKTVKFGGTAFTPDEDFKQRFFGDYGVVKVGIKSIAFRTKPKPYDIELSATKEGDEYTVNGEKFTLFLTGFTDKLYVSPSDVELFDAKTGGRVLAHYRVYKEIGEGVAKGGVLKVPSGVIPVDGGISGKVKFSFNRKHVTAIKKGGIKAICLDEEEISANEKLVYCSIKGFTNYVTLHSGVDQTFLDKKKLRLAIAHGGVTVKK
;
A
#
# COMPACT_ATOMS: atom_id res chain seq x y z
N MET A 1 -10.32 -7.92 -11.35
CA MET A 1 -9.59 -6.82 -12.05
C MET A 1 -8.37 -6.45 -11.21
N ASN A 2 -7.17 -6.59 -11.75
CA ASN A 2 -5.94 -6.10 -11.11
C ASN A 2 -5.80 -4.60 -11.33
N ILE A 3 -5.36 -3.86 -10.32
CA ILE A 3 -5.13 -2.42 -10.41
C ILE A 3 -3.68 -2.14 -10.04
N THR A 4 -2.95 -1.45 -10.91
CA THR A 4 -1.58 -1.01 -10.62
C THR A 4 -1.51 0.50 -10.80
N ALA A 5 -1.32 1.21 -9.70
CA ALA A 5 -1.06 2.65 -9.67
C ALA A 5 0.44 2.89 -9.49
N LYS A 6 1.04 3.75 -10.31
CA LYS A 6 2.46 4.09 -10.26
C LYS A 6 2.64 5.58 -10.25
N TYR A 7 3.12 6.12 -9.12
CA TYR A 7 3.38 7.55 -8.90
C TYR A 7 2.22 8.45 -9.34
N LEU A 8 1.00 7.98 -9.05
CA LEU A 8 -0.21 8.66 -9.45
C LEU A 8 -0.30 10.00 -8.75
N THR A 9 -0.35 11.07 -9.52
CA THR A 9 -0.45 12.43 -9.00
C THR A 9 -1.70 13.08 -9.59
N LYS A 10 -2.47 13.73 -8.73
CA LYS A 10 -3.61 14.57 -9.13
C LYS A 10 -3.49 15.93 -8.49
N VAL A 11 -3.38 16.92 -9.33
CA VAL A 11 -3.38 18.34 -8.94
C VAL A 11 -4.66 18.97 -9.45
N PHE A 12 -5.39 19.64 -8.58
CA PHE A 12 -6.55 20.45 -8.95
C PHE A 12 -6.16 21.91 -9.17
N ASP A 13 -7.09 22.69 -9.74
CA ASP A 13 -6.92 24.13 -9.93
C ASP A 13 -6.55 24.82 -8.62
N GLY A 14 -5.58 25.73 -8.68
CA GLY A 14 -5.00 26.35 -7.49
C GLY A 14 -3.78 25.63 -6.90
N GLY A 15 -3.29 24.56 -7.55
CA GLY A 15 -2.06 23.87 -7.16
C GLY A 15 -2.23 22.88 -5.99
N VAL A 16 -3.47 22.49 -5.67
CA VAL A 16 -3.76 21.54 -4.57
C VAL A 16 -3.46 20.12 -5.03
N TYR A 17 -2.49 19.48 -4.38
CA TYR A 17 -2.16 18.08 -4.59
C TYR A 17 -3.15 17.19 -3.81
N ALA A 18 -4.06 16.55 -4.52
CA ALA A 18 -4.98 15.57 -3.91
C ALA A 18 -4.38 14.15 -3.89
N LEU A 19 -3.53 13.82 -4.88
CA LEU A 19 -2.62 12.68 -4.82
C LEU A 19 -1.23 13.15 -5.19
N ASN A 20 -0.22 12.66 -4.49
CA ASN A 20 1.17 13.06 -4.64
C ASN A 20 2.07 11.81 -4.70
N GLY A 21 2.34 11.32 -5.91
CA GLY A 21 3.19 10.16 -6.13
C GLY A 21 2.61 8.84 -5.58
N PHE A 22 1.28 8.72 -5.46
CA PHE A 22 0.61 7.53 -4.93
C PHE A 22 0.95 6.29 -5.74
N SER A 23 1.38 5.21 -5.05
CA SER A 23 1.68 3.93 -5.68
C SER A 23 1.10 2.78 -4.87
N ALA A 24 0.35 1.89 -5.55
CA ALA A 24 -0.20 0.67 -4.97
C ALA A 24 -0.48 -0.36 -6.05
N GLU A 25 -0.50 -1.64 -5.67
CA GLU A 25 -0.92 -2.73 -6.54
C GLU A 25 -1.98 -3.57 -5.83
N ILE A 26 -3.18 -3.61 -6.40
CA ILE A 26 -4.35 -4.30 -5.85
C ILE A 26 -4.63 -5.51 -6.72
N GLN A 27 -4.62 -6.68 -6.09
CA GLN A 27 -4.86 -7.95 -6.79
C GLN A 27 -6.34 -8.16 -7.10
N SER A 28 -6.60 -8.84 -8.21
CA SER A 28 -7.96 -9.22 -8.60
C SER A 28 -8.62 -10.07 -7.52
N GLY A 29 -9.89 -9.77 -7.22
CA GLY A 29 -10.68 -10.52 -6.24
C GLY A 29 -10.37 -10.18 -4.78
N SER A 30 -9.43 -9.26 -4.49
CA SER A 30 -9.16 -8.80 -3.13
C SER A 30 -10.08 -7.65 -2.70
N ALA A 31 -10.33 -7.54 -1.40
CA ALA A 31 -10.97 -6.37 -0.80
C ALA A 31 -9.90 -5.51 -0.09
N VAL A 32 -9.78 -4.27 -0.53
CA VAL A 32 -8.85 -3.29 0.03
C VAL A 32 -9.64 -2.19 0.71
N SER A 33 -9.47 -2.05 2.01
CA SER A 33 -9.98 -0.91 2.75
C SER A 33 -8.96 0.23 2.76
N VAL A 34 -9.40 1.42 2.36
CA VAL A 34 -8.58 2.64 2.30
C VAL A 34 -8.94 3.52 3.48
N LEU A 35 -7.99 3.70 4.37
CA LEU A 35 -8.08 4.54 5.56
C LEU A 35 -7.22 5.79 5.43
N GLY A 36 -7.60 6.84 6.12
CA GLY A 36 -6.85 8.09 6.24
C GLY A 36 -7.75 9.23 6.69
N GLU A 37 -7.16 10.33 7.08
CA GLU A 37 -7.89 11.52 7.52
C GLU A 37 -8.76 12.12 6.40
N SER A 38 -9.71 12.96 6.80
CA SER A 38 -10.53 13.70 5.84
C SER A 38 -9.63 14.64 5.01
N GLY A 39 -9.80 14.60 3.68
CA GLY A 39 -8.97 15.41 2.78
C GLY A 39 -7.65 14.78 2.32
N CYS A 40 -7.24 13.62 2.84
CA CYS A 40 -5.98 12.97 2.45
C CYS A 40 -5.96 12.37 1.01
N GLY A 41 -7.06 12.50 0.22
CA GLY A 41 -7.09 12.10 -1.19
C GLY A 41 -7.87 10.81 -1.49
N LYS A 42 -8.54 10.16 -0.54
CA LYS A 42 -9.29 8.90 -0.73
C LYS A 42 -10.36 8.96 -1.84
N THR A 43 -11.24 9.95 -1.77
CA THR A 43 -12.28 10.16 -2.80
C THR A 43 -11.66 10.47 -4.17
N THR A 44 -10.53 11.19 -4.20
CA THR A 44 -9.81 11.45 -5.46
C THR A 44 -9.23 10.16 -6.04
N LEU A 45 -8.67 9.28 -5.21
CA LEU A 45 -8.24 7.96 -5.64
C LEU A 45 -9.40 7.18 -6.27
N LEU A 46 -10.55 7.12 -5.60
CA LEU A 46 -11.74 6.46 -6.14
C LEU A 46 -12.21 7.06 -7.48
N ARG A 47 -12.19 8.39 -7.62
CA ARG A 47 -12.55 9.06 -8.88
C ARG A 47 -11.61 8.71 -10.02
N LEU A 48 -10.31 8.55 -9.75
CA LEU A 48 -9.34 8.07 -10.74
C LEU A 48 -9.59 6.61 -11.10
N LEU A 49 -9.84 5.74 -10.11
CA LEU A 49 -10.13 4.33 -10.36
C LEU A 49 -11.44 4.14 -11.15
N SER A 50 -12.46 4.94 -10.86
CA SER A 50 -13.72 4.90 -11.59
C SER A 50 -13.64 5.53 -12.99
N GLY A 51 -12.63 6.34 -13.27
CA GLY A 51 -12.48 7.08 -14.52
C GLY A 51 -13.28 8.38 -14.58
N LEU A 52 -13.84 8.84 -13.45
CA LEU A 52 -14.50 10.15 -13.33
C LEU A 52 -13.47 11.30 -13.35
N GLU A 53 -12.23 10.99 -13.02
CA GLU A 53 -11.09 11.91 -13.08
C GLU A 53 -9.93 11.29 -13.85
N ASN A 54 -9.06 12.14 -14.40
CA ASN A 54 -7.81 11.73 -14.99
C ASN A 54 -6.64 12.15 -14.10
N PRO A 55 -5.59 11.34 -13.99
CA PRO A 55 -4.39 11.75 -13.27
C PRO A 55 -3.70 12.91 -13.98
N SER A 56 -3.09 13.80 -13.21
CA SER A 56 -2.23 14.87 -13.74
C SER A 56 -0.91 14.30 -14.25
N SER A 57 -0.41 13.25 -13.55
CA SER A 57 0.80 12.51 -13.94
C SER A 57 0.79 11.13 -13.28
N GLY A 58 1.77 10.27 -13.63
CA GLY A 58 1.79 8.87 -13.20
C GLY A 58 0.99 7.95 -14.11
N GLU A 59 0.94 6.70 -13.77
CA GLU A 59 0.34 5.65 -14.58
C GLU A 59 -0.65 4.82 -13.76
N LEU A 60 -1.78 4.52 -14.37
CA LEU A 60 -2.81 3.65 -13.81
C LEU A 60 -3.12 2.54 -14.81
N TYR A 61 -3.03 1.30 -14.37
CA TYR A 61 -3.29 0.12 -15.19
C TYR A 61 -4.44 -0.68 -14.61
N PHE A 62 -5.26 -1.24 -15.50
CA PHE A 62 -6.29 -2.21 -15.20
C PHE A 62 -5.98 -3.50 -15.98
N ASP A 63 -5.77 -4.60 -15.28
CA ASP A 63 -5.33 -5.89 -15.85
C ASP A 63 -4.13 -5.74 -16.82
N GLY A 64 -3.19 -4.84 -16.47
CA GLY A 64 -2.00 -4.55 -17.27
C GLY A 64 -2.22 -3.58 -18.43
N VAL A 65 -3.46 -3.14 -18.69
CA VAL A 65 -3.79 -2.15 -19.73
C VAL A 65 -3.78 -0.74 -19.14
N LEU A 66 -3.07 0.18 -19.78
CA LEU A 66 -3.01 1.58 -19.33
C LEU A 66 -4.41 2.22 -19.38
N TYR A 67 -4.75 3.00 -18.36
CA TYR A 67 -6.09 3.59 -18.21
C TYR A 67 -6.59 4.38 -19.44
N LYS A 68 -5.68 5.01 -20.18
CA LYS A 68 -5.99 5.76 -21.43
C LYS A 68 -6.46 4.85 -22.55
N ASP A 69 -5.95 3.62 -22.56
CA ASP A 69 -6.27 2.60 -23.57
C ASP A 69 -7.43 1.69 -23.13
N CYS A 70 -7.96 1.94 -21.92
CA CYS A 70 -9.12 1.25 -21.35
C CYS A 70 -10.25 2.25 -21.08
N PRO A 71 -11.07 2.58 -22.09
CA PRO A 71 -12.16 3.56 -21.94
C PRO A 71 -13.10 3.22 -20.79
N MET A 72 -13.62 4.24 -20.10
CA MET A 72 -14.55 4.07 -18.97
C MET A 72 -15.74 3.12 -19.29
N LYS A 73 -16.21 3.16 -20.53
CA LYS A 73 -17.32 2.30 -20.99
C LYS A 73 -16.97 0.80 -21.00
N THR A 74 -15.70 0.47 -21.16
CA THR A 74 -15.21 -0.94 -21.18
C THR A 74 -14.72 -1.40 -19.81
N ARG A 75 -14.48 -0.47 -18.88
CA ARG A 75 -14.17 -0.81 -17.50
C ARG A 75 -15.42 -1.30 -16.82
N ASP A 76 -15.40 -2.52 -16.39
CA ASP A 76 -16.54 -3.09 -15.65
C ASP A 76 -16.43 -2.68 -14.17
N THR A 77 -16.64 -1.37 -13.94
CA THR A 77 -16.51 -0.71 -12.65
C THR A 77 -17.84 -0.18 -12.15
N ALA A 78 -18.21 -0.50 -10.91
CA ALA A 78 -19.35 0.08 -10.22
C ALA A 78 -18.89 0.95 -9.04
N VAL A 79 -19.62 2.03 -8.77
CA VAL A 79 -19.34 2.97 -7.67
C VAL A 79 -20.58 3.14 -6.82
N VAL A 80 -20.41 3.01 -5.51
CA VAL A 80 -21.40 3.39 -4.50
C VAL A 80 -20.89 4.66 -3.83
N PHE A 81 -21.54 5.79 -4.12
CA PHE A 81 -21.19 7.10 -3.59
C PHE A 81 -21.82 7.33 -2.21
N GLN A 82 -21.22 8.24 -1.44
CA GLN A 82 -21.69 8.66 -0.13
C GLN A 82 -23.15 9.16 -0.14
N ASP A 83 -23.55 9.90 -1.19
CA ASP A 83 -24.90 10.49 -1.35
C ASP A 83 -25.87 9.58 -2.12
N TYR A 84 -25.53 8.29 -2.29
CA TYR A 84 -26.29 7.24 -2.98
C TYR A 84 -26.59 7.52 -4.46
N ILE A 85 -26.75 8.76 -4.88
CA ILE A 85 -27.00 9.26 -6.26
C ILE A 85 -28.05 8.40 -6.99
N LEU A 86 -29.25 8.25 -6.39
CA LEU A 86 -30.36 7.55 -7.01
C LEU A 86 -31.09 8.46 -8.02
N TYR A 87 -31.67 7.86 -9.06
CA TYR A 87 -32.52 8.56 -10.00
C TYR A 87 -33.87 8.87 -9.33
N PRO A 88 -34.20 10.15 -9.02
CA PRO A 88 -35.31 10.48 -8.13
C PRO A 88 -36.67 10.25 -8.72
N ARG A 89 -36.76 10.15 -10.06
CA ARG A 89 -38.02 9.92 -10.82
C ARG A 89 -38.22 8.46 -11.23
N MET A 90 -37.27 7.59 -10.93
CA MET A 90 -37.32 6.15 -11.19
C MET A 90 -37.64 5.41 -9.91
N THR A 91 -38.44 4.36 -10.02
CA THR A 91 -38.73 3.42 -8.93
C THR A 91 -37.44 2.70 -8.47
N VAL A 92 -37.52 1.97 -7.37
CA VAL A 92 -36.44 1.09 -6.91
C VAL A 92 -36.05 0.09 -7.99
N TRP A 93 -37.04 -0.52 -8.65
CA TRP A 93 -36.83 -1.46 -9.76
C TRP A 93 -36.06 -0.80 -10.90
N GLU A 94 -36.57 0.29 -11.43
CA GLU A 94 -36.00 1.02 -12.55
C GLU A 94 -34.58 1.53 -12.22
N ASN A 95 -34.31 2.02 -10.98
CA ASN A 95 -33.00 2.41 -10.56
C ASN A 95 -31.96 1.27 -10.66
N VAL A 96 -32.36 0.04 -10.35
CA VAL A 96 -31.47 -1.13 -10.43
C VAL A 96 -31.34 -1.62 -11.86
N GLU A 97 -32.43 -1.66 -12.60
CA GLU A 97 -32.49 -2.13 -13.99
C GLU A 97 -31.63 -1.29 -14.95
N THR A 98 -31.54 0.05 -14.76
CA THR A 98 -30.71 0.94 -15.58
C THR A 98 -29.23 0.49 -15.63
N ALA A 99 -28.73 -0.20 -14.62
CA ALA A 99 -27.37 -0.71 -14.62
C ALA A 99 -27.14 -1.86 -15.62
N LEU A 100 -28.19 -2.50 -16.07
CA LEU A 100 -28.16 -3.61 -17.03
C LEU A 100 -28.39 -3.16 -18.48
N GLU A 101 -28.89 -1.95 -18.73
CA GLU A 101 -29.24 -1.46 -20.09
C GLU A 101 -28.09 -1.57 -21.11
N ARG A 102 -26.85 -1.43 -20.66
CA ARG A 102 -25.68 -1.48 -21.54
C ARG A 102 -25.28 -2.90 -21.98
N TYR A 103 -25.85 -3.95 -21.36
CA TYR A 103 -25.43 -5.34 -21.59
C TYR A 103 -26.26 -6.09 -22.65
N ASP A 104 -27.30 -5.44 -23.17
CA ASP A 104 -28.22 -6.01 -24.18
C ASP A 104 -28.73 -7.42 -23.79
N LEU A 105 -29.10 -7.55 -22.51
CA LEU A 105 -29.61 -8.81 -21.97
C LEU A 105 -31.04 -9.06 -22.40
N PRO A 106 -31.45 -10.33 -22.60
CA PRO A 106 -32.86 -10.68 -22.74
C PRO A 106 -33.67 -10.15 -21.54
N ARG A 107 -34.88 -9.64 -21.80
CA ARG A 107 -35.72 -9.03 -20.77
C ARG A 107 -35.93 -9.94 -19.57
N GLU A 108 -36.20 -11.22 -19.81
CA GLU A 108 -36.43 -12.21 -18.76
C GLU A 108 -35.20 -12.37 -17.86
N GLU A 109 -34.00 -12.33 -18.43
CA GLU A 109 -32.74 -12.41 -17.68
C GLU A 109 -32.50 -11.14 -16.86
N SER A 110 -32.73 -9.94 -17.44
CA SER A 110 -32.63 -8.66 -16.73
C SER A 110 -33.61 -8.63 -15.55
N GLU A 111 -34.87 -8.97 -15.76
CA GLU A 111 -35.89 -9.03 -14.71
C GLU A 111 -35.51 -10.05 -13.61
N ALA A 112 -34.97 -11.21 -13.98
CA ALA A 112 -34.53 -12.22 -13.01
C ALA A 112 -33.37 -11.72 -12.14
N ARG A 113 -32.35 -11.06 -12.72
CA ARG A 113 -31.21 -10.49 -11.99
C ARG A 113 -31.64 -9.38 -11.04
N VAL A 114 -32.46 -8.43 -11.51
CA VAL A 114 -33.02 -7.34 -10.67
C VAL A 114 -33.81 -7.91 -9.51
N ARG A 115 -34.69 -8.89 -9.78
CA ARG A 115 -35.49 -9.54 -8.74
C ARG A 115 -34.64 -10.23 -7.68
N ALA A 116 -33.63 -10.98 -8.11
CA ALA A 116 -32.73 -11.68 -7.20
C ALA A 116 -32.00 -10.69 -6.27
N VAL A 117 -31.37 -9.65 -6.83
CA VAL A 117 -30.64 -8.65 -6.04
C VAL A 117 -31.57 -7.88 -5.10
N LEU A 118 -32.75 -7.48 -5.54
CA LEU A 118 -33.74 -6.80 -4.69
C LEU A 118 -34.25 -7.71 -3.57
N SER A 119 -34.43 -9.01 -3.84
CA SER A 119 -34.80 -10.00 -2.83
C SER A 119 -33.71 -10.14 -1.76
N ASP A 120 -32.47 -10.30 -2.20
CA ASP A 120 -31.30 -10.47 -1.33
C ASP A 120 -31.07 -9.30 -0.39
N LEU A 121 -31.35 -8.08 -0.86
CA LEU A 121 -31.23 -6.85 -0.09
C LEU A 121 -32.50 -6.46 0.68
N GLY A 122 -33.54 -7.31 0.67
CA GLY A 122 -34.82 -7.07 1.35
C GLY A 122 -35.62 -5.91 0.77
N LEU A 123 -35.37 -5.56 -0.50
CA LEU A 123 -35.99 -4.41 -1.19
C LEU A 123 -37.17 -4.78 -2.08
N LEU A 124 -37.47 -6.07 -2.30
CA LEU A 124 -38.48 -6.50 -3.28
C LEU A 124 -39.87 -5.92 -3.00
N ARG A 125 -40.21 -5.75 -1.73
CA ARG A 125 -41.49 -5.14 -1.31
C ARG A 125 -41.58 -3.65 -1.66
N PHE A 126 -40.45 -2.99 -1.87
CA PHE A 126 -40.40 -1.56 -2.21
C PHE A 126 -40.16 -1.30 -3.71
N LYS A 127 -40.14 -2.33 -4.56
CA LYS A 127 -39.74 -2.27 -5.97
C LYS A 127 -40.41 -1.17 -6.78
N ASN A 128 -41.68 -0.85 -6.48
CA ASN A 128 -42.46 0.16 -7.19
C ASN A 128 -42.41 1.55 -6.51
N GLN A 129 -41.69 1.72 -5.42
CA GLN A 129 -41.59 3.00 -4.72
C GLN A 129 -40.49 3.88 -5.32
N LEU A 130 -40.69 5.20 -5.26
CA LEU A 130 -39.66 6.19 -5.60
C LEU A 130 -38.69 6.39 -4.42
N PRO A 131 -37.42 6.75 -4.67
CA PRO A 131 -36.42 6.95 -3.64
C PRO A 131 -36.84 7.87 -2.49
N ARG A 132 -37.60 8.93 -2.76
CA ARG A 132 -38.07 9.89 -1.76
C ARG A 132 -38.98 9.29 -0.66
N TYR A 133 -39.53 8.10 -0.89
CA TYR A 133 -40.39 7.41 0.10
C TYR A 133 -39.62 6.35 0.89
N LEU A 134 -38.29 6.23 0.66
CA LEU A 134 -37.43 5.29 1.33
C LEU A 134 -36.67 5.96 2.46
N SER A 135 -36.36 5.21 3.53
CA SER A 135 -35.40 5.65 4.52
C SER A 135 -34.00 5.75 3.91
N GLY A 136 -33.07 6.52 4.53
CA GLY A 136 -31.69 6.65 4.07
C GLY A 136 -31.00 5.29 3.87
N GLY A 137 -31.19 4.38 4.82
CA GLY A 137 -30.66 3.02 4.69
C GLY A 137 -31.26 2.21 3.55
N GLN A 138 -32.57 2.36 3.27
CA GLN A 138 -33.17 1.71 2.11
C GLN A 138 -32.64 2.30 0.80
N GLN A 139 -32.44 3.62 0.73
CA GLN A 139 -31.83 4.28 -0.44
C GLN A 139 -30.40 3.75 -0.67
N GLN A 140 -29.62 3.60 0.38
CA GLN A 140 -28.28 3.00 0.30
C GLN A 140 -28.34 1.57 -0.26
N ARG A 141 -29.22 0.71 0.27
CA ARG A 141 -29.40 -0.64 -0.27
C ARG A 141 -29.77 -0.63 -1.75
N VAL A 142 -30.57 0.34 -2.22
CA VAL A 142 -30.87 0.50 -3.65
C VAL A 142 -29.63 0.89 -4.45
N ALA A 143 -28.78 1.79 -3.93
CA ALA A 143 -27.52 2.15 -4.57
C ALA A 143 -26.56 0.95 -4.68
N ILE A 144 -26.49 0.15 -3.61
CA ILE A 144 -25.73 -1.11 -3.60
C ILE A 144 -26.33 -2.08 -4.63
N ALA A 145 -27.67 -2.30 -4.63
CA ALA A 145 -28.35 -3.17 -5.59
C ALA A 145 -27.99 -2.81 -7.04
N ARG A 146 -28.05 -1.51 -7.36
CA ARG A 146 -27.70 -0.99 -8.68
C ARG A 146 -26.21 -1.25 -9.04
N ALA A 147 -25.33 -1.18 -8.06
CA ALA A 147 -23.90 -1.43 -8.28
C ALA A 147 -23.61 -2.91 -8.58
N ILE A 148 -24.26 -3.83 -7.86
CA ILE A 148 -23.93 -5.27 -7.90
C ILE A 148 -24.73 -6.09 -8.90
N VAL A 149 -25.86 -5.61 -9.40
CA VAL A 149 -26.78 -6.37 -10.27
C VAL A 149 -26.10 -6.89 -11.56
N ARG A 150 -24.99 -6.32 -11.93
CA ARG A 150 -24.20 -6.64 -13.12
C ARG A 150 -22.93 -7.43 -12.86
N ASP A 151 -22.68 -7.87 -11.61
CA ASP A 151 -21.47 -8.57 -11.18
C ASP A 151 -20.16 -7.86 -11.61
N PRO A 152 -19.93 -6.61 -11.16
CA PRO A 152 -18.81 -5.79 -11.66
C PRO A 152 -17.45 -6.41 -11.30
N SER A 153 -16.47 -6.27 -12.18
CA SER A 153 -15.08 -6.68 -11.92
C SER A 153 -14.37 -5.81 -10.89
N LEU A 154 -14.81 -4.54 -10.76
CA LEU A 154 -14.32 -3.58 -9.77
C LEU A 154 -15.52 -2.87 -9.09
N LEU A 155 -15.57 -2.98 -7.77
CA LEU A 155 -16.60 -2.35 -6.95
C LEU A 155 -15.96 -1.35 -5.99
N LEU A 156 -16.35 -0.10 -6.11
CA LEU A 156 -15.81 1.03 -5.36
C LEU A 156 -16.86 1.57 -4.39
N PHE A 157 -16.47 1.75 -3.14
CA PHE A 157 -17.31 2.35 -2.09
C PHE A 157 -16.65 3.62 -1.57
N ASP A 158 -17.33 4.75 -1.65
CA ASP A 158 -16.89 6.04 -1.12
C ASP A 158 -17.66 6.40 0.14
N GLU A 159 -17.10 6.09 1.30
CA GLU A 159 -17.67 6.29 2.64
C GLU A 159 -19.16 5.88 2.75
N PRO A 160 -19.51 4.65 2.36
CA PRO A 160 -20.92 4.28 2.17
C PRO A 160 -21.75 4.31 3.45
N LEU A 161 -21.13 4.27 4.63
CA LEU A 161 -21.81 4.24 5.93
C LEU A 161 -21.77 5.56 6.70
N SER A 162 -21.22 6.64 6.12
CA SER A 162 -21.08 7.93 6.79
C SER A 162 -22.43 8.54 7.23
N ASN A 163 -23.50 8.32 6.44
CA ASN A 163 -24.85 8.85 6.70
C ASN A 163 -25.74 7.86 7.46
N ILE A 164 -25.16 6.76 7.99
CA ILE A 164 -25.91 5.72 8.72
C ILE A 164 -25.72 5.88 10.22
N ALA A 165 -26.82 5.81 10.97
CA ALA A 165 -26.78 5.82 12.42
C ALA A 165 -25.94 4.65 12.95
N GLN A 166 -25.22 4.89 14.06
CA GLN A 166 -24.25 3.93 14.61
C GLN A 166 -24.88 2.55 14.89
N GLU A 167 -26.11 2.52 15.36
CA GLU A 167 -26.86 1.30 15.72
C GLU A 167 -27.16 0.41 14.49
N GLN A 168 -27.18 1.01 13.29
CA GLN A 168 -27.46 0.29 12.05
C GLN A 168 -26.18 -0.12 11.28
N ARG A 169 -25.03 0.44 11.61
CA ARG A 169 -23.79 0.22 10.86
C ARG A 169 -23.39 -1.26 10.81
N ASP A 170 -23.52 -1.99 11.91
CA ASP A 170 -23.16 -3.40 11.97
C ASP A 170 -24.00 -4.26 11.00
N GLU A 171 -25.29 -3.95 10.84
CA GLU A 171 -26.16 -4.61 9.85
C GLU A 171 -25.67 -4.37 8.42
N TYR A 172 -25.25 -3.13 8.12
CA TYR A 172 -24.72 -2.79 6.78
C TYR A 172 -23.36 -3.37 6.51
N ILE A 173 -22.45 -3.39 7.49
CA ILE A 173 -21.15 -4.04 7.36
C ILE A 173 -21.34 -5.52 7.05
N LYS A 174 -22.25 -6.19 7.77
CA LYS A 174 -22.62 -7.58 7.49
C LYS A 174 -23.14 -7.76 6.07
N LEU A 175 -24.03 -6.88 5.63
CA LEU A 175 -24.55 -6.90 4.26
C LEU A 175 -23.44 -6.79 3.21
N ILE A 176 -22.50 -5.86 3.39
CA ILE A 176 -21.34 -5.68 2.49
C ILE A 176 -20.46 -6.93 2.49
N THR A 177 -20.26 -7.56 3.65
CA THR A 177 -19.46 -8.79 3.76
C THR A 177 -20.13 -9.96 3.06
N GLU A 178 -21.45 -10.16 3.26
CA GLU A 178 -22.23 -11.18 2.55
C GLU A 178 -22.24 -10.99 1.04
N MET A 179 -22.35 -9.73 0.58
CA MET A 179 -22.21 -9.38 -0.83
C MET A 179 -20.85 -9.78 -1.41
N ARG A 180 -19.79 -9.52 -0.66
CA ARG A 180 -18.44 -9.88 -1.07
C ARG A 180 -18.30 -11.38 -1.33
N GLU A 181 -18.87 -12.22 -0.46
CA GLU A 181 -18.89 -13.68 -0.63
C GLU A 181 -19.58 -14.11 -1.91
N ARG A 182 -20.59 -13.35 -2.37
CA ARG A 182 -21.32 -13.59 -3.64
C ARG A 182 -20.55 -13.13 -4.86
N LEU A 183 -19.64 -12.19 -4.70
CA LEU A 183 -18.83 -11.59 -5.76
C LEU A 183 -17.35 -11.93 -5.64
N PRO A 184 -16.95 -13.21 -5.56
CA PRO A 184 -15.57 -13.61 -5.24
C PRO A 184 -14.54 -13.20 -6.29
N LYS A 185 -14.97 -12.82 -7.49
CA LYS A 185 -14.11 -12.36 -8.58
C LYS A 185 -13.98 -10.83 -8.63
N SER A 186 -14.85 -10.11 -7.93
CA SER A 186 -14.83 -8.65 -7.91
C SER A 186 -13.72 -8.15 -7.00
N THR A 187 -12.95 -7.21 -7.49
CA THR A 187 -12.02 -6.43 -6.66
C THR A 187 -12.83 -5.33 -5.98
N ILE A 188 -12.65 -5.20 -4.67
CA ILE A 188 -13.38 -4.21 -3.86
C ILE A 188 -12.40 -3.19 -3.32
N VAL A 189 -12.69 -1.90 -3.52
CA VAL A 189 -12.01 -0.80 -2.85
C VAL A 189 -13.01 -0.06 -1.98
N TYR A 190 -12.82 -0.15 -0.69
CA TYR A 190 -13.72 0.38 0.33
C TYR A 190 -13.06 1.56 1.06
N VAL A 191 -13.49 2.77 0.76
CA VAL A 191 -13.01 3.98 1.44
C VAL A 191 -13.84 4.24 2.68
N THR A 192 -13.17 4.43 3.80
CA THR A 192 -13.78 4.82 5.07
C THR A 192 -12.78 5.58 5.94
N HIS A 193 -13.29 6.35 6.89
CA HIS A 193 -12.50 6.91 7.98
C HIS A 193 -12.64 6.10 9.29
N ASN A 194 -13.45 5.03 9.27
CA ASN A 194 -13.71 4.20 10.45
C ASN A 194 -12.82 2.94 10.42
N PRO A 195 -11.86 2.81 11.36
CA PRO A 195 -10.96 1.66 11.42
C PRO A 195 -11.68 0.32 11.58
N ARG A 196 -12.77 0.28 12.37
CA ARG A 196 -13.56 -0.94 12.60
C ARG A 196 -14.19 -1.45 11.30
N GLU A 197 -14.79 -0.56 10.50
CA GLU A 197 -15.32 -0.92 9.19
C GLU A 197 -14.22 -1.48 8.29
N ALA A 198 -13.09 -0.78 8.22
CA ALA A 198 -11.96 -1.17 7.39
C ALA A 198 -11.42 -2.57 7.75
N MET A 199 -11.32 -2.87 9.04
CA MET A 199 -10.85 -4.17 9.54
C MET A 199 -11.82 -5.31 9.22
N ILE A 200 -13.12 -5.06 9.17
CA ILE A 200 -14.12 -6.08 8.88
C ILE A 200 -14.21 -6.33 7.37
N VAL A 201 -14.31 -5.27 6.57
CA VAL A 201 -14.56 -5.36 5.12
C VAL A 201 -13.31 -5.77 4.34
N GLY A 202 -12.14 -5.21 4.66
CA GLY A 202 -10.91 -5.42 3.89
C GLY A 202 -10.17 -6.73 4.24
N ASP A 203 -9.47 -7.28 3.26
CA ASP A 203 -8.37 -8.24 3.46
C ASP A 203 -7.06 -7.50 3.64
N TYR A 204 -6.96 -6.36 2.97
CA TYR A 204 -5.81 -5.46 2.98
C TYR A 204 -6.23 -4.09 3.50
N LEU A 205 -5.33 -3.45 4.22
CA LEU A 205 -5.43 -2.04 4.59
C LEU A 205 -4.46 -1.22 3.75
N LEU A 206 -4.94 -0.11 3.21
CA LEU A 206 -4.18 0.91 2.53
C LEU A 206 -4.36 2.20 3.33
N ILE A 207 -3.28 2.66 3.96
CA ILE A 207 -3.30 3.87 4.77
C ILE A 207 -2.80 5.03 3.93
N MET A 208 -3.60 6.08 3.86
CA MET A 208 -3.29 7.29 3.10
C MET A 208 -3.08 8.49 4.01
N ASN A 209 -2.06 9.27 3.72
CA ASN A 209 -1.87 10.61 4.27
C ASN A 209 -1.30 11.53 3.19
N GLU A 210 -1.75 12.79 3.14
CA GLU A 210 -1.29 13.83 2.21
C GLU A 210 -1.17 13.37 0.74
N GLY A 211 -2.14 12.60 0.28
CA GLY A 211 -2.18 12.09 -1.09
C GLY A 211 -1.22 10.93 -1.38
N LYS A 212 -0.54 10.41 -0.38
CA LYS A 212 0.42 9.29 -0.48
C LYS A 212 -0.13 8.02 0.15
N CYS A 213 0.37 6.87 -0.31
CA CYS A 213 0.20 5.60 0.38
C CYS A 213 1.32 5.48 1.42
N ILE A 214 0.98 5.54 2.70
CA ILE A 214 1.96 5.47 3.80
C ILE A 214 2.26 4.00 4.15
N GLN A 215 1.21 3.18 4.23
CA GLN A 215 1.38 1.75 4.44
C GLN A 215 0.30 0.98 3.70
N PHE A 216 0.67 -0.14 3.10
CA PHE A 216 -0.23 -1.07 2.45
C PHE A 216 0.18 -2.52 2.74
N GLY A 217 -0.78 -3.36 3.10
CA GLY A 217 -0.54 -4.76 3.40
C GLY A 217 -1.77 -5.48 3.92
N LYS A 218 -1.63 -6.77 4.25
CA LYS A 218 -2.68 -7.52 4.94
C LYS A 218 -3.07 -6.81 6.23
N LYS A 219 -4.37 -6.76 6.50
CA LYS A 219 -4.93 -6.00 7.62
C LYS A 219 -4.29 -6.38 8.96
N GLU A 220 -4.10 -7.67 9.22
CA GLU A 220 -3.51 -8.17 10.45
C GLU A 220 -2.07 -7.69 10.62
N ARG A 221 -1.33 -7.59 9.50
CA ARG A 221 0.05 -7.11 9.52
C ARG A 221 0.13 -5.60 9.74
N VAL A 222 -0.68 -4.82 9.01
CA VAL A 222 -0.71 -3.36 9.19
C VAL A 222 -1.12 -3.01 10.61
N TRP A 223 -2.10 -3.75 11.15
CA TRP A 223 -2.55 -3.59 12.53
C TRP A 223 -1.45 -3.89 13.54
N LYS A 224 -0.76 -5.00 13.39
CA LYS A 224 0.25 -5.45 14.35
C LYS A 224 1.58 -4.69 14.26
N TYR A 225 1.92 -4.20 13.06
CA TYR A 225 3.19 -3.56 12.76
C TYR A 225 2.98 -2.25 12.00
N PRO A 226 2.39 -1.23 12.64
CA PRO A 226 2.28 0.09 12.04
C PRO A 226 3.68 0.70 11.85
N TYR A 227 3.92 1.34 10.69
CA TYR A 227 5.23 1.91 10.37
C TYR A 227 5.52 3.20 11.12
N SER A 228 4.48 3.93 11.52
CA SER A 228 4.59 5.18 12.25
C SER A 228 3.43 5.36 13.21
N LEU A 229 3.58 6.32 14.12
CA LEU A 229 2.52 6.73 15.04
C LEU A 229 1.25 7.16 14.27
N ASP A 230 1.39 7.90 13.16
CA ASP A 230 0.26 8.32 12.32
C ASP A 230 -0.53 7.13 11.78
N VAL A 231 0.17 6.09 11.30
CA VAL A 231 -0.49 4.85 10.88
C VAL A 231 -1.20 4.20 12.06
N ALA A 232 -0.54 4.08 13.19
CA ALA A 232 -1.10 3.46 14.39
C ALA A 232 -2.35 4.19 14.89
N LEU A 233 -2.33 5.51 14.89
CA LEU A 233 -3.49 6.35 15.25
C LEU A 233 -4.63 6.21 14.24
N THR A 234 -4.30 6.16 12.94
CA THR A 234 -5.30 6.03 11.87
C THR A 234 -6.04 4.70 11.93
N ILE A 235 -5.38 3.59 12.28
CA ILE A 235 -6.01 2.27 12.36
C ILE A 235 -6.70 2.00 13.70
N SER A 236 -6.41 2.76 14.73
CA SER A 236 -7.00 2.58 16.06
C SER A 236 -8.35 3.29 16.18
N ALA A 237 -9.37 2.56 16.59
CA ALA A 237 -10.72 3.15 16.78
C ALA A 237 -10.76 4.13 17.95
N GLU A 238 -10.01 3.85 19.01
CA GLU A 238 -9.87 4.69 20.21
C GLU A 238 -8.40 4.67 20.66
N PRO A 239 -7.51 5.41 20.00
CA PRO A 239 -6.11 5.42 20.35
C PRO A 239 -5.91 6.02 21.75
N LYS A 240 -5.21 5.29 22.61
CA LYS A 240 -4.79 5.78 23.93
C LYS A 240 -3.28 5.92 23.92
N THR A 241 -2.81 7.15 24.00
CA THR A 241 -1.39 7.47 24.01
C THR A 241 -0.96 7.99 25.37
N ILE A 242 0.26 7.66 25.78
CA ILE A 242 0.90 8.17 26.97
C ILE A 242 2.25 8.75 26.55
N ALA A 243 2.43 10.05 26.76
CA ALA A 243 3.74 10.68 26.62
C ALA A 243 4.64 10.29 27.79
N GLY A 244 5.93 10.10 27.53
CA GLY A 244 6.88 9.71 28.55
C GLY A 244 8.31 9.76 28.03
N ALA A 245 9.24 9.19 28.78
CA ALA A 245 10.62 9.05 28.36
C ALA A 245 11.10 7.61 28.50
N VAL A 246 11.98 7.20 27.60
CA VAL A 246 12.71 5.94 27.69
C VAL A 246 14.10 6.22 28.21
N LYS A 247 14.52 5.40 29.18
CA LYS A 247 15.88 5.42 29.70
C LYS A 247 16.34 4.00 30.03
N GLY A 248 17.43 3.57 29.40
CA GLY A 248 17.96 2.21 29.61
C GLY A 248 16.94 1.11 29.32
N GLY A 249 16.14 1.25 28.27
CA GLY A 249 15.09 0.30 27.90
C GLY A 249 13.81 0.36 28.74
N SER A 250 13.69 1.26 29.72
CA SER A 250 12.49 1.43 30.54
C SER A 250 11.76 2.71 30.15
N PHE A 251 10.51 2.58 29.66
CA PHE A 251 9.60 3.71 29.46
C PHE A 251 8.96 4.11 30.77
N THR A 252 8.95 5.40 31.07
CA THR A 252 8.23 5.99 32.20
C THR A 252 7.29 7.06 31.67
N GLY A 253 5.98 6.85 31.85
CA GLY A 253 4.95 7.81 31.46
C GLY A 253 4.98 9.06 32.33
N TYR A 254 4.71 10.22 31.73
CA TYR A 254 4.54 11.45 32.47
C TYR A 254 3.16 11.46 33.17
N ASP A 255 3.12 11.96 34.40
CA ASP A 255 1.89 12.21 35.13
C ASP A 255 1.19 13.44 34.53
N ASP A 256 0.50 13.27 33.39
CA ASP A 256 -0.33 14.34 32.84
C ASP A 256 -1.80 14.02 33.11
N LEU A 257 -2.53 15.01 33.65
CA LEU A 257 -3.97 14.95 33.88
C LEU A 257 -4.81 14.79 32.60
N SER A 258 -4.18 14.90 31.44
CA SER A 258 -4.78 14.58 30.13
C SER A 258 -4.75 13.09 29.79
N SER A 259 -4.10 12.25 30.59
CA SER A 259 -4.06 10.80 30.37
C SER A 259 -5.48 10.21 30.37
N PRO A 260 -5.87 9.44 29.35
CA PRO A 260 -7.18 8.80 29.29
C PRO A 260 -7.38 7.69 30.35
N PHE A 261 -6.34 7.38 31.13
CA PHE A 261 -6.43 6.46 32.25
C PHE A 261 -6.78 7.24 33.54
N PRO A 262 -7.76 6.79 34.32
CA PRO A 262 -8.01 7.37 35.63
C PRO A 262 -6.81 7.03 36.54
N VAL A 263 -5.85 7.95 36.61
CA VAL A 263 -4.74 7.84 37.56
C VAL A 263 -5.34 8.07 38.93
N ARG A 264 -5.33 7.05 39.79
CA ARG A 264 -5.63 7.25 41.23
C ARG A 264 -4.50 8.09 41.80
N ALA A 265 -4.83 9.02 42.65
CA ALA A 265 -3.88 9.95 43.29
C ALA A 265 -2.67 9.28 43.96
N ASP A 266 -2.70 7.96 44.15
CA ASP A 266 -1.65 7.16 44.78
C ASP A 266 -0.92 6.23 43.78
N SER A 267 -1.15 6.36 42.47
CA SER A 267 -0.53 5.47 41.46
C SER A 267 0.90 5.91 41.17
N LYS A 268 1.82 4.95 41.19
CA LYS A 268 3.17 5.13 40.69
C LYS A 268 3.11 5.41 39.19
N PRO A 269 4.05 6.21 38.63
CA PRO A 269 4.15 6.41 37.18
C PRO A 269 4.16 5.04 36.47
N LEU A 270 3.50 4.97 35.31
CA LEU A 270 3.52 3.76 34.49
C LEU A 270 4.96 3.52 34.05
N SER A 271 5.52 2.36 34.41
CA SER A 271 6.84 1.95 33.97
C SER A 271 6.75 0.60 33.28
N ILE A 272 7.19 0.55 32.03
CA ILE A 272 7.20 -0.65 31.18
C ILE A 272 8.58 -0.81 30.59
N ASN A 273 9.11 -2.04 30.64
CA ASN A 273 10.39 -2.36 30.04
C ASN A 273 10.21 -2.74 28.56
N PHE A 274 11.01 -2.12 27.72
CA PHE A 274 11.10 -2.40 26.29
C PHE A 274 12.53 -2.82 25.95
N ASP A 275 12.67 -3.61 24.92
CA ASP A 275 13.99 -3.96 24.36
C ASP A 275 14.37 -2.92 23.31
N THR A 276 14.87 -1.78 23.77
CA THR A 276 15.28 -0.65 22.91
C THR A 276 16.56 0.00 23.45
N ASP A 277 17.44 0.44 22.56
CA ASP A 277 18.61 1.28 22.86
C ASP A 277 18.29 2.77 22.87
N TYR A 278 17.04 3.13 22.55
CA TYR A 278 16.62 4.52 22.53
C TYR A 278 16.54 5.07 23.95
N ASP A 279 17.17 6.24 24.15
CA ASP A 279 17.00 7.05 25.33
C ASP A 279 16.49 8.44 24.90
N GLY A 280 15.31 8.84 25.35
CA GLY A 280 14.71 10.13 24.98
C GLY A 280 13.21 10.18 25.20
N GLU A 281 12.61 11.24 24.71
CA GLU A 281 11.15 11.42 24.72
C GLU A 281 10.48 10.39 23.82
N ALA A 282 9.38 9.80 24.29
CA ALA A 282 8.68 8.74 23.57
C ALA A 282 7.18 8.78 23.84
N THR A 283 6.41 8.24 22.90
CA THR A 283 4.97 8.08 23.02
C THR A 283 4.63 6.59 23.05
N LEU A 284 3.93 6.17 24.08
CA LEU A 284 3.39 4.82 24.22
C LEU A 284 1.96 4.79 23.72
N LEU A 285 1.66 3.88 22.80
CA LEU A 285 0.31 3.62 22.30
C LEU A 285 -0.21 2.31 22.86
N TYR A 286 -1.40 2.37 23.47
CA TYR A 286 -2.19 1.19 23.82
C TYR A 286 -3.33 1.02 22.82
N ASN A 287 -3.45 -0.17 22.26
CA ASN A 287 -4.65 -0.57 21.53
C ASN A 287 -5.68 -1.14 22.51
N ALA A 288 -6.87 -0.56 22.52
CA ALA A 288 -7.92 -0.94 23.47
C ALA A 288 -8.69 -2.21 23.09
N TYR A 289 -8.36 -2.87 21.99
CA TYR A 289 -9.23 -3.89 21.40
C TYR A 289 -8.73 -5.32 21.39
N ASP A 290 -7.48 -5.60 21.72
CA ASP A 290 -7.00 -6.97 21.85
C ASP A 290 -5.75 -7.03 22.73
N ASP A 291 -5.38 -8.21 23.19
CA ASP A 291 -4.29 -8.73 24.02
C ASP A 291 -2.89 -8.12 23.78
N ASP A 292 -2.80 -6.81 23.59
CA ASP A 292 -1.79 -6.20 22.77
C ASP A 292 -0.73 -5.52 23.59
N SER A 293 0.45 -5.96 23.29
CA SER A 293 1.66 -5.30 23.73
C SER A 293 1.62 -3.84 23.29
N PRO A 294 1.82 -2.90 24.17
CA PRO A 294 1.89 -1.49 23.81
C PRO A 294 3.02 -1.24 22.82
N VAL A 295 2.79 -0.33 21.87
CA VAL A 295 3.79 0.07 20.86
C VAL A 295 4.41 1.38 21.28
N LEU A 296 5.74 1.46 21.22
CA LEU A 296 6.51 2.64 21.60
C LEU A 296 6.99 3.38 20.34
N PHE A 297 6.89 4.71 20.36
CA PHE A 297 7.33 5.58 19.28
C PHE A 297 8.27 6.65 19.81
N ASP A 298 9.28 7.04 19.04
CA ASP A 298 10.18 8.15 19.37
C ASP A 298 9.50 9.53 19.22
N GLU A 299 10.24 10.60 19.50
CA GLU A 299 9.79 11.99 19.37
C GLU A 299 9.37 12.39 17.93
N LYS A 300 9.83 11.63 16.91
CA LYS A 300 9.48 11.85 15.51
C LYS A 300 8.29 11.02 15.06
N GLY A 301 7.77 10.15 15.93
CA GLY A 301 6.69 9.23 15.62
C GLY A 301 7.14 7.94 14.94
N ASP A 302 8.45 7.65 14.88
CA ASP A 302 8.96 6.39 14.36
C ASP A 302 8.83 5.27 15.40
N ALA A 303 8.38 4.08 14.98
CA ALA A 303 8.20 2.96 15.90
C ALA A 303 9.54 2.46 16.44
N LEU A 304 9.71 2.53 17.77
CA LEU A 304 10.94 2.10 18.47
C LEU A 304 11.04 0.59 18.64
N ILE A 305 9.93 -0.13 18.53
CA ILE A 305 9.91 -1.58 18.64
C ILE A 305 10.26 -2.18 17.29
N GLY A 306 11.45 -2.71 17.13
CA GLY A 306 11.82 -3.44 15.93
C GLY A 306 13.29 -3.59 15.63
N GLU A 307 14.18 -2.74 16.14
CA GLU A 307 15.60 -2.84 15.75
C GLU A 307 16.40 -3.80 16.61
N LYS A 308 16.21 -3.84 17.92
CA LYS A 308 16.89 -4.81 18.80
C LYS A 308 16.36 -6.24 18.66
N ASP A 309 15.06 -6.39 18.42
CA ASP A 309 14.40 -7.69 18.26
C ASP A 309 14.45 -8.23 16.82
N THR A 310 15.20 -7.58 15.94
CA THR A 310 15.28 -7.99 14.54
C THR A 310 16.63 -8.63 14.27
N VAL A 311 16.59 -9.91 13.90
CA VAL A 311 17.75 -10.63 13.37
C VAL A 311 17.94 -10.21 11.91
N TYR A 312 19.14 -9.75 11.55
CA TYR A 312 19.48 -9.37 10.19
C TYR A 312 20.38 -10.42 9.56
N LEU A 313 19.92 -11.00 8.47
CA LEU A 313 20.66 -11.96 7.67
C LEU A 313 20.99 -11.35 6.30
N SER A 314 22.20 -11.59 5.80
CA SER A 314 22.57 -11.16 4.45
C SER A 314 21.78 -11.91 3.40
N GLY A 315 21.25 -11.20 2.40
CA GLY A 315 20.40 -11.78 1.40
C GLY A 315 20.47 -11.10 0.04
N VAL A 316 19.77 -11.70 -0.92
CA VAL A 316 19.59 -11.19 -2.27
C VAL A 316 18.13 -11.30 -2.65
N PHE A 317 17.56 -10.23 -3.17
CA PHE A 317 16.23 -10.20 -3.74
C PHE A 317 16.29 -9.78 -5.21
N ASP A 318 15.90 -10.66 -6.11
CA ASP A 318 15.92 -10.45 -7.56
C ASP A 318 14.55 -10.05 -8.15
N GLY A 319 13.60 -9.68 -7.29
CA GLY A 319 12.20 -9.38 -7.66
C GLY A 319 11.33 -10.61 -7.85
N LYS A 320 11.92 -11.82 -7.81
CA LYS A 320 11.19 -13.10 -7.94
C LYS A 320 11.46 -14.05 -6.78
N THR A 321 12.70 -14.08 -6.31
CA THR A 321 13.17 -15.01 -5.27
C THR A 321 13.97 -14.25 -4.25
N VAL A 322 13.71 -14.52 -2.97
CA VAL A 322 14.51 -14.04 -1.85
C VAL A 322 15.43 -15.18 -1.41
N LYS A 323 16.74 -14.93 -1.39
CA LYS A 323 17.77 -15.87 -0.95
C LYS A 323 18.47 -15.30 0.28
N PHE A 324 18.53 -16.02 1.37
CA PHE A 324 19.19 -15.63 2.62
C PHE A 324 19.40 -16.83 3.54
N GLY A 325 20.35 -16.77 4.44
CA GLY A 325 20.57 -17.82 5.45
C GLY A 325 20.79 -19.23 4.88
N GLY A 326 21.33 -19.34 3.66
CA GLY A 326 21.53 -20.63 2.98
C GLY A 326 20.27 -21.23 2.34
N THR A 327 19.13 -20.53 2.42
CA THR A 327 17.85 -20.95 1.83
C THR A 327 17.33 -19.97 0.79
N ALA A 328 16.27 -20.35 0.09
CA ALA A 328 15.59 -19.48 -0.85
C ALA A 328 14.09 -19.75 -0.83
N PHE A 329 13.25 -18.73 -0.97
CA PHE A 329 11.82 -18.89 -1.15
C PHE A 329 11.29 -17.99 -2.26
N THR A 330 10.21 -18.42 -2.88
CA THR A 330 9.47 -17.61 -3.87
C THR A 330 8.41 -16.83 -3.13
N PRO A 331 8.48 -15.49 -3.12
CA PRO A 331 7.50 -14.64 -2.47
C PRO A 331 6.10 -14.83 -3.07
N ASP A 332 5.10 -14.85 -2.22
CA ASP A 332 3.70 -14.71 -2.61
C ASP A 332 3.37 -13.26 -3.03
N GLU A 333 2.13 -13.02 -3.44
CA GLU A 333 1.70 -11.70 -3.90
C GLU A 333 1.69 -10.66 -2.76
N ASP A 334 1.43 -11.08 -1.52
CA ASP A 334 1.47 -10.21 -0.36
C ASP A 334 2.89 -9.69 -0.09
N PHE A 335 3.88 -10.57 -0.16
CA PHE A 335 5.29 -10.18 -0.06
C PHE A 335 5.70 -9.24 -1.21
N LYS A 336 5.28 -9.56 -2.45
CA LYS A 336 5.56 -8.71 -3.61
C LYS A 336 4.91 -7.33 -3.52
N GLN A 337 3.78 -7.20 -2.85
CA GLN A 337 3.16 -5.91 -2.58
C GLN A 337 3.94 -5.06 -1.58
N ARG A 338 4.60 -5.71 -0.62
CA ARG A 338 5.44 -5.03 0.37
C ARG A 338 6.79 -4.59 -0.19
N PHE A 339 7.40 -5.45 -1.01
CA PHE A 339 8.78 -5.27 -1.50
C PHE A 339 8.81 -5.35 -3.02
N PHE A 340 9.15 -4.26 -3.64
CA PHE A 340 9.04 -4.12 -5.08
C PHE A 340 10.37 -4.14 -5.82
N GLY A 341 10.40 -4.89 -6.94
CA GLY A 341 11.47 -4.85 -7.92
C GLY A 341 12.65 -5.75 -7.62
N ASP A 342 13.66 -5.64 -8.45
CA ASP A 342 14.96 -6.29 -8.42
C ASP A 342 15.90 -5.44 -7.54
N TYR A 343 15.98 -5.76 -6.27
CA TYR A 343 16.72 -4.93 -5.31
C TYR A 343 18.20 -5.32 -5.16
N GLY A 344 18.60 -6.53 -5.58
CA GLY A 344 19.95 -7.04 -5.43
C GLY A 344 20.28 -7.39 -3.98
N VAL A 345 21.42 -6.91 -3.46
CA VAL A 345 21.87 -7.22 -2.10
C VAL A 345 21.03 -6.47 -1.07
N VAL A 346 20.47 -7.21 -0.12
CA VAL A 346 19.61 -6.71 0.95
C VAL A 346 20.03 -7.29 2.30
N LYS A 347 19.63 -6.65 3.39
CA LYS A 347 19.53 -7.31 4.69
C LYS A 347 18.12 -7.84 4.85
N VAL A 348 18.00 -9.09 5.24
CA VAL A 348 16.72 -9.73 5.55
C VAL A 348 16.52 -9.63 7.05
N GLY A 349 15.57 -8.81 7.46
CA GLY A 349 15.19 -8.64 8.86
C GLY A 349 14.06 -9.57 9.24
N ILE A 350 14.21 -10.26 10.38
CA ILE A 350 13.20 -11.16 10.95
C ILE A 350 13.14 -10.88 12.44
N LYS A 351 11.96 -10.57 12.96
CA LYS A 351 11.81 -10.37 14.41
C LYS A 351 12.14 -11.64 15.17
N SER A 352 12.87 -11.54 16.29
CA SER A 352 13.26 -12.67 17.13
C SER A 352 12.09 -13.55 17.53
N ILE A 353 10.94 -12.93 17.83
CA ILE A 353 9.70 -13.63 18.20
C ILE A 353 9.08 -14.44 17.04
N ALA A 354 9.43 -14.14 15.80
CA ALA A 354 8.91 -14.84 14.62
C ALA A 354 9.59 -16.19 14.37
N PHE A 355 10.76 -16.43 14.98
CA PHE A 355 11.45 -17.71 14.86
C PHE A 355 10.75 -18.81 15.64
N ARG A 356 10.67 -19.99 15.04
CA ARG A 356 10.03 -21.18 15.60
C ARG A 356 10.93 -22.39 15.46
N THR A 357 10.78 -23.32 16.39
CA THR A 357 11.46 -24.63 16.36
C THR A 357 10.59 -25.73 15.76
N LYS A 358 9.30 -25.44 15.48
CA LYS A 358 8.37 -26.37 14.82
C LYS A 358 7.81 -25.74 13.55
N PRO A 359 7.80 -26.45 12.41
CA PRO A 359 7.30 -25.93 11.15
C PRO A 359 5.79 -25.72 11.15
N LYS A 360 5.33 -24.69 10.42
CA LYS A 360 3.97 -24.53 9.96
C LYS A 360 3.94 -24.66 8.43
N PRO A 361 2.77 -24.90 7.81
CA PRO A 361 2.66 -24.89 6.36
C PRO A 361 3.21 -23.57 5.76
N TYR A 362 4.03 -23.70 4.70
CA TYR A 362 4.65 -22.58 3.99
C TYR A 362 5.75 -21.82 4.74
N ASP A 363 6.21 -22.31 5.90
CA ASP A 363 7.36 -21.72 6.57
C ASP A 363 8.65 -21.88 5.74
N ILE A 364 9.50 -20.87 5.86
CA ILE A 364 10.88 -20.90 5.36
C ILE A 364 11.72 -21.66 6.40
N GLU A 365 12.47 -22.65 5.94
CA GLU A 365 13.36 -23.45 6.76
C GLU A 365 14.78 -22.87 6.70
N LEU A 366 15.39 -22.62 7.86
CA LEU A 366 16.76 -22.14 8.04
C LEU A 366 17.56 -23.20 8.82
N SER A 367 18.66 -23.65 8.24
CA SER A 367 19.62 -24.49 8.98
C SER A 367 20.41 -23.63 9.96
N ALA A 368 20.44 -24.04 11.23
CA ALA A 368 21.09 -23.29 12.29
C ALA A 368 21.88 -24.21 13.21
N THR A 369 22.95 -23.66 13.82
CA THR A 369 23.61 -24.27 14.97
C THR A 369 23.35 -23.45 16.21
N LYS A 370 23.40 -24.09 17.40
CA LYS A 370 23.11 -23.42 18.67
C LYS A 370 24.20 -23.71 19.70
N GLU A 371 24.71 -22.65 20.33
CA GLU A 371 25.62 -22.70 21.48
C GLU A 371 25.06 -21.80 22.60
N GLY A 372 24.55 -22.41 23.69
CA GLY A 372 23.82 -21.66 24.71
C GLY A 372 22.53 -21.05 24.15
N ASP A 373 22.39 -19.73 24.24
CA ASP A 373 21.29 -18.96 23.64
C ASP A 373 21.67 -18.30 22.31
N GLU A 374 22.92 -18.50 21.85
CA GLU A 374 23.41 -18.01 20.57
C GLU A 374 23.11 -19.01 19.44
N TYR A 375 22.49 -18.52 18.39
CA TYR A 375 22.21 -19.25 17.16
C TYR A 375 23.06 -18.72 16.03
N THR A 376 23.52 -19.60 15.15
CA THR A 376 24.27 -19.23 13.95
C THR A 376 23.56 -19.76 12.73
N VAL A 377 23.24 -18.85 11.78
CA VAL A 377 22.67 -19.16 10.46
C VAL A 377 23.58 -18.59 9.41
N ASN A 378 24.14 -19.46 8.57
CA ASN A 378 25.04 -19.09 7.48
C ASN A 378 26.22 -18.18 7.92
N GLY A 379 26.76 -18.41 9.13
CA GLY A 379 27.86 -17.65 9.70
C GLY A 379 27.46 -16.37 10.45
N GLU A 380 26.21 -15.97 10.42
CA GLU A 380 25.69 -14.82 11.16
C GLU A 380 25.12 -15.27 12.51
N LYS A 381 25.53 -14.60 13.59
CA LYS A 381 25.24 -14.95 14.99
C LYS A 381 24.18 -14.02 15.59
N PHE A 382 23.24 -14.59 16.32
CA PHE A 382 22.18 -13.84 17.02
C PHE A 382 21.62 -14.64 18.21
N THR A 383 21.03 -13.95 19.15
CA THR A 383 20.46 -14.56 20.36
C THR A 383 18.95 -14.78 20.23
N LEU A 384 18.48 -15.99 20.57
CA LEU A 384 17.07 -16.30 20.65
C LEU A 384 16.79 -17.15 21.90
N PHE A 385 15.65 -16.92 22.53
CA PHE A 385 15.18 -17.70 23.70
C PHE A 385 14.11 -18.71 23.26
N LEU A 386 14.55 -19.79 22.60
CA LEU A 386 13.65 -20.83 22.08
C LEU A 386 13.87 -22.17 22.76
N THR A 387 12.79 -22.90 23.00
CA THR A 387 12.81 -24.27 23.54
C THR A 387 12.58 -25.30 22.44
N GLY A 388 13.15 -26.50 22.59
CA GLY A 388 12.92 -27.61 21.67
C GLY A 388 13.63 -27.47 20.31
N PHE A 389 14.72 -26.69 20.24
CA PHE A 389 15.55 -26.56 19.04
C PHE A 389 16.27 -27.87 18.72
N THR A 390 16.33 -28.24 17.44
CA THR A 390 17.12 -29.36 16.91
C THR A 390 18.31 -28.86 16.10
N ASP A 391 18.09 -28.50 14.85
CA ASP A 391 19.09 -27.98 13.89
C ASP A 391 18.45 -27.01 12.88
N LYS A 392 17.17 -26.68 13.10
CA LYS A 392 16.38 -25.88 12.17
C LYS A 392 15.56 -24.83 12.89
N LEU A 393 15.50 -23.67 12.26
CA LEU A 393 14.58 -22.58 12.60
C LEU A 393 13.57 -22.41 11.47
N TYR A 394 12.36 -21.99 11.81
CA TYR A 394 11.28 -21.80 10.88
C TYR A 394 10.70 -20.39 11.03
N VAL A 395 10.47 -19.73 9.90
CA VAL A 395 9.87 -18.39 9.87
C VAL A 395 8.81 -18.32 8.76
N SER A 396 7.74 -17.57 9.01
CA SER A 396 6.76 -17.31 7.95
C SER A 396 7.31 -16.29 6.95
N PRO A 397 7.06 -16.44 5.65
CA PRO A 397 7.33 -15.39 4.65
C PRO A 397 6.74 -14.03 5.02
N SER A 398 5.61 -14.02 5.74
CA SER A 398 4.97 -12.79 6.22
C SER A 398 5.79 -12.03 7.27
N ASP A 399 6.70 -12.70 7.98
CA ASP A 399 7.54 -12.12 9.03
C ASP A 399 8.91 -11.67 8.51
N VAL A 400 9.15 -11.84 7.21
CA VAL A 400 10.41 -11.42 6.55
C VAL A 400 10.27 -9.99 6.06
N GLU A 401 11.23 -9.16 6.41
CA GLU A 401 11.38 -7.78 5.95
C GLU A 401 12.70 -7.60 5.19
N LEU A 402 12.70 -6.67 4.23
CA LEU A 402 13.89 -6.36 3.45
C LEU A 402 14.40 -4.95 3.77
N PHE A 403 15.71 -4.84 3.91
CA PHE A 403 16.40 -3.58 4.16
C PHE A 403 17.53 -3.41 3.14
N ASP A 404 17.76 -2.18 2.73
CA ASP A 404 18.91 -1.86 1.89
C ASP A 404 20.20 -2.17 2.65
N ALA A 405 21.09 -2.95 2.03
CA ALA A 405 22.32 -3.38 2.70
C ALA A 405 23.31 -2.23 3.00
N LYS A 406 23.17 -1.09 2.29
CA LYS A 406 24.07 0.07 2.43
C LYS A 406 23.51 1.11 3.39
N THR A 407 22.22 1.43 3.26
CA THR A 407 21.59 2.51 4.02
C THR A 407 20.94 2.03 5.31
N GLY A 408 20.66 0.73 5.43
CA GLY A 408 19.88 0.17 6.54
C GLY A 408 18.39 0.50 6.46
N GLY A 409 17.95 1.32 5.49
CA GLY A 409 16.55 1.70 5.31
C GLY A 409 15.68 0.52 4.84
N ARG A 410 14.42 0.46 5.29
CA ARG A 410 13.47 -0.56 4.83
C ARG A 410 13.24 -0.43 3.32
N VAL A 411 13.25 -1.58 2.63
CA VAL A 411 12.88 -1.67 1.21
C VAL A 411 11.36 -1.71 1.12
N LEU A 412 10.73 -0.55 1.04
CA LEU A 412 9.27 -0.43 0.92
C LEU A 412 8.83 -0.43 -0.54
N ALA A 413 7.54 -0.66 -0.79
CA ALA A 413 6.98 -0.70 -2.13
C ALA A 413 7.21 0.59 -2.94
N HIS A 414 7.28 1.75 -2.29
CA HIS A 414 7.58 3.04 -2.91
C HIS A 414 9.07 3.23 -3.26
N TYR A 415 9.98 2.43 -2.70
CA TYR A 415 11.40 2.37 -3.07
C TYR A 415 11.68 1.45 -4.25
N ARG A 416 10.68 1.12 -5.05
CA ARG A 416 10.88 0.25 -6.23
C ARG A 416 12.09 0.68 -7.04
N VAL A 417 12.99 -0.26 -7.24
CA VAL A 417 13.94 -0.21 -8.34
C VAL A 417 13.18 -0.52 -9.61
N TYR A 418 12.60 0.49 -10.25
CA TYR A 418 12.03 0.28 -11.58
C TYR A 418 13.14 -0.01 -12.58
N LYS A 419 12.99 -1.08 -13.34
CA LYS A 419 13.63 -1.16 -14.64
C LYS A 419 12.86 -0.21 -15.54
N GLU A 420 13.39 0.99 -15.72
CA GLU A 420 12.83 1.94 -16.66
C GLU A 420 12.91 1.33 -18.05
N ILE A 421 11.77 1.21 -18.74
CA ILE A 421 11.69 0.62 -20.06
C ILE A 421 11.40 1.76 -21.05
N GLY A 422 12.26 1.92 -22.04
CA GLY A 422 12.09 2.86 -23.11
C GLY A 422 12.39 2.25 -24.48
N GLU A 423 12.08 2.97 -25.54
CA GLU A 423 12.42 2.62 -26.91
C GLU A 423 13.43 3.59 -27.49
N GLY A 424 14.35 3.10 -28.29
CA GLY A 424 15.38 3.92 -28.92
C GLY A 424 16.04 3.24 -30.11
N VAL A 425 17.02 3.93 -30.68
CA VAL A 425 17.81 3.39 -31.78
C VAL A 425 19.27 3.27 -31.34
N ALA A 426 19.75 2.05 -31.27
CA ALA A 426 21.15 1.74 -30.95
C ALA A 426 21.99 1.76 -32.21
N LYS A 427 23.16 2.43 -32.18
CA LYS A 427 24.16 2.41 -33.26
C LYS A 427 25.54 2.85 -32.72
N GLY A 428 26.56 2.04 -32.98
CA GLY A 428 27.95 2.38 -32.68
C GLY A 428 28.22 2.66 -31.19
N GLY A 429 27.71 1.81 -30.28
CA GLY A 429 27.90 1.99 -28.83
C GLY A 429 27.05 3.07 -28.18
N VAL A 430 26.07 3.60 -28.91
CA VAL A 430 25.19 4.67 -28.43
C VAL A 430 23.73 4.34 -28.69
N LEU A 431 22.89 4.49 -27.70
CA LEU A 431 21.45 4.43 -27.80
C LEU A 431 20.88 5.86 -27.87
N LYS A 432 20.28 6.19 -29.02
CA LYS A 432 19.59 7.47 -29.21
C LYS A 432 18.14 7.37 -28.74
N VAL A 433 17.76 8.28 -27.86
CA VAL A 433 16.38 8.48 -27.37
C VAL A 433 15.94 9.92 -27.66
N PRO A 434 14.63 10.24 -27.65
CA PRO A 434 14.15 11.59 -27.96
C PRO A 434 14.75 12.71 -27.11
N SER A 435 15.18 12.41 -25.90
CA SER A 435 15.71 13.36 -24.92
C SER A 435 17.24 13.45 -24.88
N GLY A 436 17.96 12.59 -25.62
CA GLY A 436 19.42 12.60 -25.63
C GLY A 436 20.05 11.28 -26.08
N VAL A 437 21.22 10.99 -25.54
CA VAL A 437 22.03 9.80 -25.88
C VAL A 437 22.46 9.09 -24.60
N ILE A 438 22.44 7.76 -24.65
CA ILE A 438 22.87 6.87 -23.56
C ILE A 438 23.98 5.97 -24.10
N PRO A 439 25.13 5.85 -23.43
CA PRO A 439 26.15 4.89 -23.81
C PRO A 439 25.67 3.45 -23.58
N VAL A 440 25.91 2.58 -24.56
CA VAL A 440 25.56 1.14 -24.51
C VAL A 440 26.69 0.32 -25.13
N ASP A 441 26.69 -0.99 -24.90
CA ASP A 441 27.69 -1.88 -25.47
C ASP A 441 27.57 -1.94 -27.01
N GLY A 442 28.71 -1.92 -27.70
CA GLY A 442 28.82 -1.64 -29.14
C GLY A 442 28.27 -2.68 -30.11
N GLY A 443 27.81 -3.83 -29.62
CA GLY A 443 27.35 -4.94 -30.48
C GLY A 443 25.90 -4.86 -30.98
N ILE A 444 25.13 -3.86 -30.54
CA ILE A 444 23.71 -3.76 -30.81
C ILE A 444 23.42 -2.62 -31.78
N SER A 445 22.64 -2.89 -32.84
CA SER A 445 22.18 -1.82 -33.75
C SER A 445 20.74 -2.04 -34.20
N GLY A 446 20.02 -0.91 -34.45
CA GLY A 446 18.63 -0.87 -34.88
C GLY A 446 17.67 -0.34 -33.80
N LYS A 447 16.36 -0.49 -34.05
CA LYS A 447 15.32 -0.19 -33.06
C LYS A 447 15.38 -1.22 -31.93
N VAL A 448 15.41 -0.75 -30.70
CA VAL A 448 15.56 -1.60 -29.53
C VAL A 448 14.68 -1.11 -28.38
N LYS A 449 14.27 -2.05 -27.53
CA LYS A 449 13.76 -1.75 -26.19
C LYS A 449 14.92 -1.81 -25.21
N PHE A 450 14.92 -0.91 -24.23
CA PHE A 450 15.96 -0.89 -23.22
C PHE A 450 15.38 -0.69 -21.82
N SER A 451 16.13 -1.13 -20.85
CA SER A 451 15.85 -0.91 -19.44
C SER A 451 17.12 -0.56 -18.68
N PHE A 452 17.00 0.22 -17.63
CA PHE A 452 18.10 0.51 -16.71
C PHE A 452 17.60 0.62 -15.28
N ASN A 453 18.53 0.47 -14.32
CA ASN A 453 18.23 0.58 -12.92
C ASN A 453 18.56 2.01 -12.45
N ARG A 454 17.72 2.60 -11.61
CA ARG A 454 17.91 3.92 -11.01
C ARG A 454 19.26 4.13 -10.33
N LYS A 455 19.87 3.06 -9.77
CA LYS A 455 21.22 3.11 -9.15
C LYS A 455 22.30 3.57 -10.10
N HIS A 456 22.06 3.47 -11.39
CA HIS A 456 22.98 3.90 -12.46
C HIS A 456 22.67 5.28 -13.01
N VAL A 457 21.69 5.98 -12.43
CA VAL A 457 21.26 7.32 -12.86
C VAL A 457 21.89 8.36 -11.93
N THR A 458 22.56 9.34 -12.50
CA THR A 458 23.16 10.45 -11.75
C THR A 458 22.86 11.78 -12.42
N ALA A 459 22.71 12.84 -11.62
CA ALA A 459 22.58 14.21 -12.15
C ALA A 459 23.95 14.74 -12.60
N ILE A 460 24.00 15.37 -13.78
CA ILE A 460 25.22 15.94 -14.37
C ILE A 460 25.02 17.37 -14.83
N LYS A 461 26.11 18.15 -14.92
CA LYS A 461 26.06 19.57 -15.33
C LYS A 461 25.90 19.77 -16.84
N LYS A 462 26.51 18.91 -17.67
CA LYS A 462 26.51 19.02 -19.14
C LYS A 462 26.41 17.65 -19.80
N GLY A 463 25.78 17.56 -20.97
CA GLY A 463 25.61 16.28 -21.71
C GLY A 463 24.38 15.50 -21.24
N GLY A 464 24.37 14.19 -21.50
CA GLY A 464 23.34 13.24 -21.06
C GLY A 464 21.93 13.49 -21.57
N ILE A 465 20.96 13.02 -20.80
CA ILE A 465 19.54 13.04 -21.10
C ILE A 465 18.91 14.27 -20.44
N LYS A 466 18.04 14.98 -21.18
CA LYS A 466 17.24 16.09 -20.61
C LYS A 466 16.08 15.51 -19.81
N ALA A 467 15.95 15.94 -18.56
CA ALA A 467 14.89 15.58 -17.65
C ALA A 467 14.26 16.80 -16.97
N ILE A 468 13.07 16.63 -16.46
CA ILE A 468 12.36 17.61 -15.64
C ILE A 468 12.20 17.00 -14.27
N CYS A 469 12.65 17.65 -13.21
CA CYS A 469 12.37 17.26 -11.84
C CYS A 469 10.88 17.48 -11.56
N LEU A 470 10.23 16.45 -11.05
CA LEU A 470 8.81 16.48 -10.72
C LEU A 470 8.62 16.59 -9.20
N ASP A 471 9.42 15.84 -8.45
CA ASP A 471 9.29 15.74 -7.01
C ASP A 471 10.59 15.22 -6.38
N GLU A 472 10.76 15.46 -5.08
CA GLU A 472 11.87 14.96 -4.27
C GLU A 472 11.31 14.39 -2.96
N GLU A 473 11.82 13.24 -2.53
CA GLU A 473 11.42 12.55 -1.30
C GLU A 473 12.67 12.20 -0.49
N GLU A 474 12.73 12.64 0.76
CA GLU A 474 13.78 12.24 1.70
C GLU A 474 13.51 10.80 2.15
N ILE A 475 14.48 9.92 1.91
CA ILE A 475 14.38 8.49 2.27
C ILE A 475 15.21 8.13 3.48
N SER A 476 16.15 8.98 3.84
CA SER A 476 16.96 8.90 5.07
C SER A 476 17.59 10.25 5.36
N ALA A 477 18.18 10.40 6.54
CA ALA A 477 18.91 11.61 6.94
C ALA A 477 19.99 12.07 5.94
N ASN A 478 20.50 11.17 5.09
CA ASN A 478 21.59 11.45 4.16
C ASN A 478 21.23 11.21 2.69
N GLU A 479 20.00 10.78 2.38
CA GLU A 479 19.63 10.35 1.04
C GLU A 479 18.19 10.75 0.69
N LYS A 480 18.00 11.24 -0.53
CA LYS A 480 16.69 11.51 -1.11
C LYS A 480 16.52 10.88 -2.47
N LEU A 481 15.29 10.63 -2.82
CA LEU A 481 14.85 10.16 -4.12
C LEU A 481 14.31 11.34 -4.93
N VAL A 482 14.79 11.50 -6.16
CA VAL A 482 14.35 12.56 -7.06
C VAL A 482 13.64 11.93 -8.24
N TYR A 483 12.40 12.33 -8.46
CA TYR A 483 11.55 11.83 -9.54
C TYR A 483 11.67 12.73 -10.76
N CYS A 484 12.03 12.15 -11.90
CA CYS A 484 12.31 12.90 -13.12
C CYS A 484 11.46 12.41 -14.29
N SER A 485 10.81 13.31 -15.00
CA SER A 485 10.17 13.02 -16.29
C SER A 485 11.18 13.20 -17.42
N ILE A 486 11.23 12.22 -18.33
CA ILE A 486 12.08 12.24 -19.51
C ILE A 486 11.22 12.02 -20.76
N LYS A 487 11.34 12.93 -21.73
CA LYS A 487 10.59 12.81 -22.99
C LYS A 487 10.98 11.54 -23.75
N GLY A 488 9.98 10.71 -24.06
CA GLY A 488 10.17 9.44 -24.76
C GLY A 488 10.34 8.23 -23.85
N PHE A 489 10.18 8.40 -22.54
CA PHE A 489 10.08 7.31 -21.55
C PHE A 489 8.63 7.19 -21.09
N THR A 490 8.21 5.97 -20.87
CA THR A 490 6.85 5.68 -20.41
C THR A 490 6.66 5.92 -18.93
N ASN A 491 7.75 5.85 -18.16
CA ASN A 491 7.76 6.01 -16.70
C ASN A 491 8.66 7.16 -16.26
N TYR A 492 8.50 7.62 -15.02
CA TYR A 492 9.46 8.52 -14.39
C TYR A 492 10.77 7.79 -14.14
N VAL A 493 11.86 8.53 -14.29
CA VAL A 493 13.18 8.06 -13.89
C VAL A 493 13.48 8.61 -12.51
N THR A 494 13.89 7.76 -11.62
CA THR A 494 14.31 8.14 -10.27
C THR A 494 15.82 8.16 -10.17
N LEU A 495 16.36 9.14 -9.45
CA LEU A 495 17.78 9.15 -9.08
C LEU A 495 17.92 9.27 -7.57
N HIS A 496 18.96 8.64 -7.04
CA HIS A 496 19.40 8.83 -5.65
C HIS A 496 20.31 10.04 -5.56
N SER A 497 20.07 10.89 -4.58
CA SER A 497 20.90 12.08 -4.33
C SER A 497 21.07 12.30 -2.83
N GLY A 498 22.17 12.97 -2.44
CA GLY A 498 22.34 13.43 -1.07
C GLY A 498 21.34 14.54 -0.71
N VAL A 499 21.00 14.65 0.57
CA VAL A 499 19.99 15.60 1.09
C VAL A 499 20.36 17.05 0.80
N ASP A 500 21.68 17.37 0.74
CA ASP A 500 22.17 18.73 0.50
C ASP A 500 21.94 19.27 -0.93
N GLN A 501 21.45 18.41 -1.86
CA GLN A 501 21.20 18.82 -3.24
C GLN A 501 19.72 19.04 -3.47
N THR A 502 19.28 20.27 -3.73
CA THR A 502 17.92 20.62 -4.11
C THR A 502 17.76 20.67 -5.62
N PHE A 503 16.79 19.94 -6.15
CA PHE A 503 16.49 19.83 -7.58
C PHE A 503 15.15 20.46 -7.96
N LEU A 504 14.21 20.61 -7.04
CA LEU A 504 12.88 21.19 -7.26
C LEU A 504 12.94 22.62 -7.82
N ASP A 505 13.92 23.41 -7.37
CA ASP A 505 14.16 24.76 -7.89
C ASP A 505 14.71 24.77 -9.32
N LYS A 506 15.21 23.63 -9.81
CA LYS A 506 15.78 23.46 -11.12
C LYS A 506 14.83 22.70 -12.03
N LYS A 507 13.86 23.39 -12.63
CA LYS A 507 12.87 22.79 -13.55
C LYS A 507 13.47 21.94 -14.69
N LYS A 508 14.79 22.01 -14.95
CA LYS A 508 15.48 21.25 -16.00
C LYS A 508 16.74 20.62 -15.47
N LEU A 509 16.80 19.30 -15.51
CA LEU A 509 17.94 18.49 -15.13
C LEU A 509 18.61 17.86 -16.35
N ARG A 510 19.84 17.40 -16.16
CA ARG A 510 20.53 16.50 -17.07
C ARG A 510 20.97 15.27 -16.29
N LEU A 511 20.64 14.11 -16.85
CA LEU A 511 20.91 12.81 -16.24
C LEU A 511 21.90 12.03 -17.08
N ALA A 512 22.85 11.37 -16.45
CA ALA A 512 23.70 10.35 -17.04
C ALA A 512 23.30 8.99 -16.50
N ILE A 513 23.36 7.98 -17.35
CA ILE A 513 23.22 6.58 -16.96
C ILE A 513 24.61 5.96 -17.12
N ALA A 514 25.11 5.31 -16.04
CA ALA A 514 26.42 4.71 -16.04
C ALA A 514 26.57 3.64 -17.12
N HIS A 515 27.76 3.54 -17.70
CA HIS A 515 28.10 2.51 -18.69
C HIS A 515 27.94 1.12 -18.05
N GLY A 516 27.29 0.19 -18.75
CA GLY A 516 26.94 -1.14 -18.20
C GLY A 516 25.66 -1.18 -17.35
N GLY A 517 25.05 0.00 -17.03
CA GLY A 517 23.77 0.08 -16.32
C GLY A 517 22.52 -0.09 -17.19
N VAL A 518 22.68 -0.24 -18.52
CA VAL A 518 21.59 -0.34 -19.50
C VAL A 518 21.54 -1.75 -20.04
N THR A 519 20.36 -2.36 -19.96
CA THR A 519 20.07 -3.64 -20.65
C THR A 519 19.27 -3.34 -21.91
N VAL A 520 19.78 -3.77 -23.05
CA VAL A 520 19.14 -3.55 -24.36
C VAL A 520 18.61 -4.87 -24.89
N LYS A 521 17.35 -4.89 -25.35
CA LYS A 521 16.70 -6.03 -26.01
C LYS A 521 16.23 -5.63 -27.41
N LYS A 522 16.47 -6.47 -28.40
CA LYS A 522 15.91 -6.32 -29.76
C LYS A 522 14.43 -6.61 -29.77
#